data_22669a1b22e4655ad4c288da752ace2d
#
_entry.id   22669a1b22e4655ad4c288da752ace2d
#
_cell.length_a   1.000
_cell.length_b   1.000
_cell.length_c   1.000
_cell.angle_alpha   90.00
_cell.angle_beta   90.00
_cell.angle_gamma   90.00
#
_symmetry.space_group_name_H-M   'P 1'
#
loop_
_entity.id
_entity.type
_entity.pdbx_description
1 polymer ?
#
loop_
_entity_poly.entity_id
_entity_poly.type
_entity_poly.pdbx_seq_one_letter_code
_entity_poly.pdbx_strand_id
1 'polypeptide(L)'
;MMTMRSLLLATALLAAGAAPSLAQSREDIAVPVLRANVNVSGDVVRIGDVVDNAGNAAQIAIYRAPDLGTTGSLPTAQVLSVLRAHQVIGVDTKDLKAISVTRLARTLDARDIELQVARALERRNGLGDAANLSLTFDRDVQTLQLDASNTGNLQPVAARYEPRSGRFDVSFEIANDASAPTKLRFTGSAVETVEAAVLARGVERNEVIKSSDVMIERRPKAEVGNDAVGRDNAVGMQARRQLRAGQALRVNDLAKPDLVTRDQNVTLIYESSGLYLTIRGKALEGGTEGDVVNVLNLQSKRTVSGVVVGRGQVSVAISTPRPAPAADAPTTTGAIDTAAPVSVAANNTAPGPRKAE
;
A
#
# COMPACT_ATOMS: atom_id res chain seq x y z
N MET A 1 -33.10 26.21 86.77
CA MET A 1 -32.28 26.14 88.02
C MET A 1 -30.89 26.58 87.53
N MET A 2 -30.61 27.78 87.95
CA MET A 2 -29.51 28.17 88.81
C MET A 2 -28.16 27.97 88.15
N THR A 3 -27.58 29.07 87.74
CA THR A 3 -26.63 30.00 88.43
C THR A 3 -25.21 29.47 88.24
N MET A 4 -24.28 30.19 87.81
CA MET A 4 -23.53 31.33 88.42
C MET A 4 -22.49 31.75 87.39
N ARG A 5 -22.43 32.89 86.87
CA ARG A 5 -21.80 34.11 87.49
C ARG A 5 -20.38 33.87 88.01
N SER A 6 -19.49 34.52 87.33
CA SER A 6 -18.46 35.39 87.91
C SER A 6 -17.13 35.15 87.20
N LEU A 7 -16.62 36.12 86.63
CA LEU A 7 -15.78 37.25 87.13
C LEU A 7 -14.31 36.97 86.96
N LEU A 8 -13.68 37.79 86.28
CA LEU A 8 -12.49 38.59 86.51
C LEU A 8 -11.59 38.61 85.29
N LEU A 9 -11.44 39.71 84.75
CA LEU A 9 -10.56 40.85 85.02
C LEU A 9 -9.20 40.70 84.34
N ALA A 10 -9.08 41.55 83.35
CA ALA A 10 -7.92 42.38 83.05
C ALA A 10 -6.52 41.79 83.25
N THR A 11 -5.88 41.53 82.14
CA THR A 11 -4.49 41.91 81.90
C THR A 11 -4.32 42.42 80.52
N ALA A 12 -4.34 43.72 80.34
CA ALA A 12 -3.82 44.41 79.21
C ALA A 12 -2.30 44.26 79.28
N LEU A 13 -1.77 43.44 78.37
CA LEU A 13 -0.34 43.44 78.19
C LEU A 13 -0.05 43.80 76.71
N LEU A 14 0.63 44.93 76.59
CA LEU A 14 1.24 45.46 75.41
C LEU A 14 1.94 44.34 74.62
N ALA A 15 1.34 43.90 73.54
CA ALA A 15 2.08 43.21 72.46
C ALA A 15 2.36 44.30 71.43
N ALA A 16 3.58 44.84 71.52
CA ALA A 16 4.17 45.67 70.47
C ALA A 16 4.02 44.96 69.10
N GLY A 17 3.32 45.61 68.21
CA GLY A 17 3.13 45.13 66.86
C GLY A 17 4.45 45.05 66.14
N ALA A 18 4.97 43.81 65.95
CA ALA A 18 5.86 43.52 64.90
C ALA A 18 5.00 43.46 63.64
N ALA A 19 4.83 44.58 62.95
CA ALA A 19 4.39 44.59 61.58
C ALA A 19 5.39 43.75 60.77
N PRO A 20 4.96 42.70 60.10
CA PRO A 20 5.83 42.13 59.13
C PRO A 20 6.11 43.23 58.11
N SER A 21 7.32 43.73 58.06
CA SER A 21 7.80 44.52 56.95
C SER A 21 7.65 43.55 55.71
N LEU A 22 6.64 43.81 54.90
CA LEU A 22 6.59 43.33 53.58
C LEU A 22 7.90 43.80 52.91
N ALA A 23 8.90 42.94 52.96
CA ALA A 23 10.05 43.07 52.10
C ALA A 23 9.46 43.10 50.70
N GLN A 24 9.29 44.27 50.13
CA GLN A 24 9.12 44.44 48.73
C GLN A 24 10.35 43.74 48.13
N SER A 25 10.11 42.51 47.62
CA SER A 25 11.03 41.90 46.68
C SER A 25 11.26 42.98 45.65
N ARG A 26 12.43 43.62 45.70
CA ARG A 26 12.91 44.34 44.52
C ARG A 26 12.86 43.30 43.45
N GLU A 27 11.88 43.40 42.55
CA GLU A 27 12.01 42.80 41.25
C GLU A 27 13.35 43.33 40.73
N ASP A 28 14.37 42.50 40.74
CA ASP A 28 15.60 42.79 40.03
C ASP A 28 15.13 43.03 38.60
N ILE A 29 15.06 44.31 38.21
CA ILE A 29 14.74 44.69 36.84
C ILE A 29 15.90 44.14 36.02
N ALA A 30 15.66 42.93 35.51
CA ALA A 30 16.66 42.21 34.73
C ALA A 30 17.04 43.09 33.52
N VAL A 31 18.31 43.51 33.49
CA VAL A 31 18.83 44.35 32.40
C VAL A 31 18.62 43.66 31.08
N PRO A 32 18.08 44.34 30.06
CA PRO A 32 17.98 43.78 28.72
C PRO A 32 19.36 43.42 28.16
N VAL A 33 19.54 42.19 27.69
CA VAL A 33 20.81 41.66 27.19
C VAL A 33 20.69 41.25 25.75
N LEU A 34 21.63 41.68 24.90
CA LEU A 34 21.66 41.32 23.48
C LEU A 34 22.19 39.91 23.32
N ARG A 35 21.50 39.12 22.51
CA ARG A 35 21.94 37.75 22.12
C ARG A 35 22.87 37.79 20.94
N ALA A 36 23.97 37.03 20.99
CA ALA A 36 24.90 36.89 19.87
C ALA A 36 24.35 36.07 18.71
N ASN A 37 23.64 35.00 19.04
CA ASN A 37 23.03 34.09 18.07
C ASN A 37 21.53 33.99 18.34
N VAL A 38 20.75 34.20 17.30
CA VAL A 38 19.31 34.26 17.33
C VAL A 38 18.72 33.28 16.34
N ASN A 39 17.84 32.39 16.79
CA ASN A 39 17.09 31.51 15.93
C ASN A 39 15.64 31.98 15.87
N VAL A 40 15.15 32.22 14.65
CA VAL A 40 13.77 32.64 14.39
C VAL A 40 13.02 31.58 13.60
N SER A 41 11.78 31.34 13.97
CA SER A 41 10.92 30.37 13.31
C SER A 41 9.96 30.98 12.29
N GLY A 42 9.89 32.33 12.25
CA GLY A 42 8.98 33.06 11.36
C GLY A 42 9.73 33.94 10.36
N ASP A 43 8.96 34.70 9.60
CA ASP A 43 9.45 35.62 8.56
C ASP A 43 9.92 36.97 9.12
N VAL A 44 9.71 37.23 10.41
CA VAL A 44 10.08 38.46 11.10
C VAL A 44 10.91 38.16 12.33
N VAL A 45 11.87 39.04 12.61
CA VAL A 45 12.67 39.07 13.82
C VAL A 45 11.99 40.03 14.81
N ARG A 46 11.70 39.58 16.01
CA ARG A 46 11.10 40.36 17.06
C ARG A 46 12.15 40.81 18.08
N ILE A 47 11.82 41.84 18.84
CA ILE A 47 12.73 42.33 19.89
C ILE A 47 13.07 41.22 20.88
N GLY A 48 12.08 40.41 21.32
CA GLY A 48 12.30 39.28 22.23
C GLY A 48 13.15 38.16 21.67
N ASP A 49 13.37 38.08 20.33
CA ASP A 49 14.28 37.13 19.74
C ASP A 49 15.74 37.58 19.94
N VAL A 50 16.00 38.86 19.81
CA VAL A 50 17.35 39.45 19.85
C VAL A 50 17.78 39.94 21.21
N VAL A 51 16.84 40.25 22.12
CA VAL A 51 17.10 40.78 23.46
C VAL A 51 16.39 39.94 24.53
N ASP A 52 17.17 39.46 25.49
CA ASP A 52 16.64 38.87 26.70
C ASP A 52 16.06 39.98 27.58
N ASN A 53 14.98 39.71 28.32
CA ASN A 53 14.31 40.64 29.21
C ASN A 53 13.73 41.90 28.53
N ALA A 54 13.27 41.74 27.28
CA ALA A 54 12.69 42.84 26.50
C ALA A 54 11.34 43.35 27.00
N GLY A 55 10.77 42.72 28.04
CA GLY A 55 9.50 43.11 28.65
C GLY A 55 8.36 43.20 27.65
N ASN A 56 7.55 44.26 27.74
CA ASN A 56 6.37 44.44 26.87
C ASN A 56 6.71 44.65 25.40
N ALA A 57 7.97 45.01 25.08
CA ALA A 57 8.39 45.21 23.69
C ALA A 57 8.76 43.91 22.97
N ALA A 58 8.82 42.77 23.68
CA ALA A 58 9.28 41.48 23.12
C ALA A 58 8.58 41.06 21.82
N GLN A 59 7.29 41.37 21.65
CA GLN A 59 6.51 40.94 20.48
C GLN A 59 6.60 41.91 19.28
N ILE A 60 7.29 43.04 19.42
CA ILE A 60 7.42 44.02 18.36
C ILE A 60 8.38 43.49 17.28
N ALA A 61 7.90 43.39 16.02
CA ALA A 61 8.72 43.04 14.89
C ALA A 61 9.64 44.17 14.46
N ILE A 62 10.92 43.91 14.28
CA ILE A 62 11.93 44.92 13.97
C ILE A 62 12.62 44.73 12.64
N TYR A 63 12.81 43.52 12.20
CA TYR A 63 13.45 43.18 10.94
C TYR A 63 12.75 42.03 10.25
N ARG A 64 12.95 41.94 8.93
CA ARG A 64 12.61 40.73 8.18
C ARG A 64 13.69 39.67 8.46
N ALA A 65 13.26 38.43 8.69
CA ALA A 65 14.17 37.31 8.83
C ALA A 65 14.90 37.02 7.51
N PRO A 66 16.09 36.44 7.54
CA PRO A 66 16.77 35.98 6.32
C PRO A 66 15.96 34.88 5.61
N ASP A 67 16.45 34.40 4.48
CA ASP A 67 15.84 33.31 3.74
C ASP A 67 15.81 32.02 4.57
N LEU A 68 14.86 31.13 4.30
CA LEU A 68 14.68 29.87 5.01
C LEU A 68 16.00 29.07 5.07
N GLY A 69 16.36 28.61 6.25
CA GLY A 69 17.56 27.82 6.46
C GLY A 69 18.86 28.61 6.37
N THR A 70 18.82 29.93 6.25
CA THR A 70 20.03 30.77 6.12
C THR A 70 20.29 31.62 7.37
N THR A 71 21.53 32.06 7.49
CA THR A 71 22.00 32.96 8.57
C THR A 71 22.38 34.31 8.01
N GLY A 72 21.74 35.36 8.53
CA GLY A 72 22.09 36.74 8.24
C GLY A 72 22.85 37.37 9.40
N SER A 73 23.59 38.46 9.14
CA SER A 73 24.29 39.23 10.16
C SER A 73 23.70 40.62 10.26
N LEU A 74 23.33 41.05 11.48
CA LEU A 74 22.81 42.38 11.77
C LEU A 74 23.84 43.16 12.62
N PRO A 75 24.34 44.32 12.17
CA PRO A 75 25.21 45.16 12.96
C PRO A 75 24.55 45.63 14.26
N THR A 76 25.22 45.48 15.38
CA THR A 76 24.71 45.86 16.70
C THR A 76 24.23 47.31 16.78
N ALA A 77 25.00 48.23 16.11
CA ALA A 77 24.59 49.65 16.09
C ALA A 77 23.20 49.87 15.45
N GLN A 78 22.90 49.11 14.40
CA GLN A 78 21.61 49.17 13.70
C GLN A 78 20.48 48.62 14.61
N VAL A 79 20.75 47.48 15.26
CA VAL A 79 19.81 46.88 16.23
C VAL A 79 19.49 47.86 17.37
N LEU A 80 20.52 48.44 17.97
CA LEU A 80 20.37 49.41 19.07
C LEU A 80 19.57 50.65 18.64
N SER A 81 19.73 51.13 17.42
CA SER A 81 18.95 52.28 16.93
C SER A 81 17.46 51.97 16.87
N VAL A 82 17.11 50.78 16.43
CA VAL A 82 15.71 50.33 16.38
C VAL A 82 15.14 50.06 17.81
N LEU A 83 15.93 49.46 18.70
CA LEU A 83 15.53 49.19 20.08
C LEU A 83 15.21 50.50 20.80
N ARG A 84 16.03 51.56 20.61
CA ARG A 84 15.78 52.91 21.19
C ARG A 84 14.48 53.50 20.65
N ALA A 85 14.13 53.34 19.38
CA ALA A 85 12.87 53.82 18.81
C ALA A 85 11.65 53.18 19.46
N HIS A 86 11.82 51.95 19.98
CA HIS A 86 10.79 51.21 20.73
C HIS A 86 10.94 51.32 22.27
N GLN A 87 11.71 52.31 22.75
CA GLN A 87 11.88 52.61 24.18
C GLN A 87 12.59 51.50 25.00
N VAL A 88 13.29 50.59 24.31
CA VAL A 88 14.16 49.61 24.98
C VAL A 88 15.53 50.22 25.15
N ILE A 89 15.83 50.68 26.39
CA ILE A 89 17.01 51.44 26.73
C ILE A 89 17.88 50.62 27.70
N GLY A 90 19.19 50.88 27.73
CA GLY A 90 20.10 50.21 28.66
C GLY A 90 20.43 48.76 28.30
N VAL A 91 20.38 48.43 27.04
CA VAL A 91 20.72 47.06 26.57
C VAL A 91 22.19 46.77 26.69
N ASP A 92 22.53 45.71 27.44
CA ASP A 92 23.92 45.21 27.52
C ASP A 92 24.23 44.48 26.22
N THR A 93 25.21 44.98 25.48
CA THR A 93 25.61 44.46 24.18
C THR A 93 26.72 43.41 24.28
N LYS A 94 27.32 43.19 25.43
CA LYS A 94 28.48 42.30 25.63
C LYS A 94 29.58 42.51 24.61
N ASP A 95 29.81 43.75 24.19
CA ASP A 95 30.79 44.16 23.15
C ASP A 95 30.61 43.50 21.79
N LEU A 96 29.42 42.99 21.48
CA LEU A 96 29.08 42.39 20.20
C LEU A 96 29.06 43.43 19.08
N LYS A 97 29.79 43.21 18.01
CA LYS A 97 29.81 44.06 16.82
C LYS A 97 28.60 43.80 15.90
N ALA A 98 28.17 42.54 15.87
CA ALA A 98 27.01 42.08 15.11
C ALA A 98 26.37 40.88 15.79
N ILE A 99 25.11 40.66 15.52
CA ILE A 99 24.38 39.47 15.91
C ILE A 99 24.12 38.59 14.69
N SER A 100 24.14 37.28 14.89
CA SER A 100 23.83 36.31 13.85
C SER A 100 22.36 35.88 14.00
N VAL A 101 21.54 36.06 12.96
CA VAL A 101 20.15 35.64 12.93
C VAL A 101 20.01 34.50 11.94
N THR A 102 19.63 33.34 12.45
CA THR A 102 19.35 32.15 11.65
C THR A 102 17.86 31.92 11.55
N ARG A 103 17.32 31.86 10.34
CA ARG A 103 15.95 31.45 10.13
C ARG A 103 15.90 29.93 10.02
N LEU A 104 15.22 29.32 10.98
CA LEU A 104 15.03 27.88 10.98
C LEU A 104 14.12 27.46 9.83
N ALA A 105 14.43 26.33 9.20
CA ALA A 105 13.61 25.72 8.17
C ALA A 105 13.27 24.29 8.53
N ARG A 106 12.04 23.89 8.20
CA ARG A 106 11.60 22.51 8.18
C ARG A 106 11.67 22.00 6.76
N THR A 107 12.33 20.90 6.57
CA THR A 107 12.46 20.25 5.27
C THR A 107 11.42 19.14 5.14
N LEU A 108 10.69 19.13 4.02
CA LEU A 108 9.84 18.03 3.58
C LEU A 108 10.51 17.40 2.37
N ASP A 109 10.89 16.16 2.49
CA ASP A 109 11.51 15.43 1.39
C ASP A 109 10.47 15.04 0.33
N ALA A 110 10.91 15.01 -0.94
CA ALA A 110 10.05 14.63 -2.07
C ALA A 110 9.39 13.26 -1.87
N ARG A 111 10.12 12.31 -1.30
CA ARG A 111 9.61 10.97 -0.96
C ARG A 111 8.48 10.99 0.06
N ASP A 112 8.60 11.82 1.07
CA ASP A 112 7.57 11.94 2.11
C ASP A 112 6.29 12.54 1.52
N ILE A 113 6.45 13.54 0.64
CA ILE A 113 5.32 14.15 -0.08
C ILE A 113 4.63 13.10 -0.96
N GLU A 114 5.39 12.35 -1.75
CA GLU A 114 4.87 11.28 -2.61
C GLU A 114 4.10 10.24 -1.79
N LEU A 115 4.65 9.79 -0.68
CA LEU A 115 4.01 8.83 0.20
C LEU A 115 2.70 9.38 0.80
N GLN A 116 2.67 10.66 1.21
CA GLN A 116 1.46 11.27 1.75
C GLN A 116 0.38 11.46 0.67
N VAL A 117 0.78 11.83 -0.56
CA VAL A 117 -0.15 11.91 -1.69
C VAL A 117 -0.71 10.53 -2.01
N ALA A 118 0.13 9.48 -2.06
CA ALA A 118 -0.31 8.11 -2.29
C ALA A 118 -1.32 7.65 -1.22
N ARG A 119 -1.06 7.94 0.04
CA ARG A 119 -1.99 7.64 1.15
C ARG A 119 -3.31 8.41 1.06
N ALA A 120 -3.25 9.69 0.62
CA ALA A 120 -4.46 10.48 0.44
C ALA A 120 -5.34 9.97 -0.72
N LEU A 121 -4.74 9.27 -1.69
CA LEU A 121 -5.42 8.67 -2.84
C LEU A 121 -5.82 7.20 -2.61
N GLU A 122 -5.31 6.58 -1.56
CA GLU A 122 -5.55 5.17 -1.25
C GLU A 122 -7.03 4.82 -1.25
N ARG A 123 -7.40 3.76 -1.98
CA ARG A 123 -8.77 3.22 -2.09
C ARG A 123 -9.82 4.22 -2.57
N ARG A 124 -9.40 5.33 -3.21
CA ARG A 124 -10.33 6.31 -3.79
C ARG A 124 -10.64 5.99 -5.25
N ASN A 125 -11.91 6.04 -5.59
CA ASN A 125 -12.40 5.95 -6.98
C ASN A 125 -11.80 4.80 -7.80
N GLY A 126 -11.57 3.63 -7.16
CA GLY A 126 -11.04 2.43 -7.82
C GLY A 126 -9.53 2.28 -7.79
N LEU A 127 -8.79 3.16 -7.15
CA LEU A 127 -7.37 2.95 -6.82
C LEU A 127 -7.21 1.92 -5.71
N GLY A 128 -6.14 1.16 -5.77
CA GLY A 128 -5.73 0.21 -4.74
C GLY A 128 -5.01 0.85 -3.56
N ASP A 129 -4.18 0.06 -2.89
CA ASP A 129 -3.40 0.49 -1.73
C ASP A 129 -2.27 1.45 -2.15
N ALA A 130 -1.91 2.39 -1.26
CA ALA A 130 -0.90 3.42 -1.50
C ALA A 130 0.45 2.87 -1.99
N ALA A 131 0.87 1.70 -1.46
CA ALA A 131 2.12 1.04 -1.85
C ALA A 131 2.16 0.61 -3.33
N ASN A 132 1.00 0.46 -3.95
CA ASN A 132 0.85 0.02 -5.33
C ASN A 132 0.58 1.17 -6.30
N LEU A 133 0.58 2.41 -5.82
CA LEU A 133 0.40 3.58 -6.67
C LEU A 133 1.74 4.08 -7.21
N SER A 134 1.80 4.31 -8.51
CA SER A 134 2.87 5.07 -9.16
C SER A 134 2.33 6.46 -9.47
N LEU A 135 2.99 7.47 -8.91
CA LEU A 135 2.60 8.87 -9.06
C LEU A 135 3.55 9.58 -10.02
N THR A 136 2.97 10.37 -10.91
CA THR A 136 3.72 11.29 -11.77
C THR A 136 3.16 12.68 -11.54
N PHE A 137 3.96 13.57 -10.98
CA PHE A 137 3.55 14.94 -10.68
C PHE A 137 3.66 15.85 -11.92
N ASP A 138 2.77 16.83 -12.05
CA ASP A 138 2.82 17.82 -13.14
C ASP A 138 4.02 18.76 -13.00
N ARG A 139 4.49 18.96 -11.78
CA ARG A 139 5.69 19.72 -11.45
C ARG A 139 6.59 18.83 -10.63
N ASP A 140 7.87 18.90 -10.92
CA ASP A 140 8.89 18.14 -10.19
C ASP A 140 8.80 18.45 -8.69
N VAL A 141 8.53 17.44 -7.90
CA VAL A 141 8.45 17.57 -6.44
C VAL A 141 9.87 17.53 -5.90
N GLN A 142 10.42 18.72 -5.68
CA GLN A 142 11.70 18.87 -5.00
C GLN A 142 11.49 18.91 -3.48
N THR A 143 12.57 18.75 -2.76
CA THR A 143 12.62 19.01 -1.32
C THR A 143 12.07 20.41 -1.03
N LEU A 144 10.97 20.48 -0.26
CA LEU A 144 10.30 21.72 0.08
C LEU A 144 10.80 22.23 1.43
N GLN A 145 11.29 23.45 1.46
CA GLN A 145 11.62 24.12 2.71
C GLN A 145 10.42 24.96 3.18
N LEU A 146 9.99 24.72 4.40
CA LEU A 146 8.93 25.44 5.07
C LEU A 146 9.49 26.15 6.29
N ASP A 147 8.78 27.17 6.72
CA ASP A 147 9.05 27.82 7.98
C ASP A 147 8.97 26.83 9.14
N ALA A 148 9.87 26.91 10.09
CA ALA A 148 9.91 26.01 11.26
C ALA A 148 8.67 26.11 12.16
N SER A 149 7.91 27.21 12.06
CA SER A 149 6.60 27.34 12.72
C SER A 149 5.53 26.39 12.19
N ASN A 150 5.77 25.74 11.03
CA ASN A 150 4.90 24.68 10.51
C ASN A 150 5.20 23.35 11.20
N THR A 151 4.75 23.18 12.43
CA THR A 151 5.05 22.01 13.29
C THR A 151 4.15 20.81 13.00
N GLY A 152 2.98 21.03 12.43
CA GLY A 152 1.98 20.01 12.15
C GLY A 152 2.39 19.00 11.06
N ASN A 153 1.70 17.86 11.04
CA ASN A 153 1.81 16.89 9.94
C ASN A 153 1.02 17.38 8.72
N LEU A 154 1.38 16.87 7.53
CA LEU A 154 0.57 17.06 6.32
C LEU A 154 -0.80 16.41 6.53
N GLN A 155 -1.85 17.21 6.60
CA GLN A 155 -3.23 16.74 6.72
C GLN A 155 -3.93 16.89 5.37
N PRO A 156 -4.44 15.81 4.75
CA PRO A 156 -5.18 15.92 3.50
C PRO A 156 -6.53 16.59 3.74
N VAL A 157 -6.76 17.75 3.12
CA VAL A 157 -8.03 18.50 3.20
C VAL A 157 -8.95 18.12 2.05
N ALA A 158 -8.38 17.96 0.86
CA ALA A 158 -9.10 17.54 -0.32
C ALA A 158 -8.24 16.59 -1.14
N ALA A 159 -8.85 15.49 -1.60
CA ALA A 159 -8.22 14.57 -2.53
C ALA A 159 -9.23 14.17 -3.60
N ARG A 160 -8.93 14.47 -4.84
CA ARG A 160 -9.74 14.13 -6.00
C ARG A 160 -8.93 13.25 -6.93
N TYR A 161 -9.57 12.25 -7.47
CA TYR A 161 -9.01 11.38 -8.49
C TYR A 161 -10.03 11.12 -9.58
N GLU A 162 -9.62 11.24 -10.82
CA GLU A 162 -10.46 10.98 -11.98
C GLU A 162 -10.01 9.71 -12.70
N PRO A 163 -10.77 8.61 -12.62
CA PRO A 163 -10.36 7.31 -13.16
C PRO A 163 -10.14 7.28 -14.67
N ARG A 164 -10.84 8.14 -15.45
CA ARG A 164 -10.73 8.15 -16.91
C ARG A 164 -9.40 8.72 -17.39
N SER A 165 -8.94 9.78 -16.75
CA SER A 165 -7.70 10.48 -17.12
C SER A 165 -6.52 10.04 -16.27
N GLY A 166 -6.77 9.31 -15.15
CA GLY A 166 -5.77 8.98 -14.16
C GLY A 166 -5.26 10.19 -13.37
N ARG A 167 -5.90 11.36 -13.50
CA ARG A 167 -5.43 12.60 -12.88
C ARG A 167 -5.87 12.72 -11.44
N PHE A 168 -4.96 13.27 -10.63
CA PHE A 168 -5.26 13.59 -9.24
C PHE A 168 -5.03 15.07 -8.93
N ASP A 169 -5.71 15.54 -7.88
CA ASP A 169 -5.57 16.86 -7.28
C ASP A 169 -5.74 16.70 -5.77
N VAL A 170 -4.63 16.85 -5.04
CA VAL A 170 -4.60 16.67 -3.59
C VAL A 170 -4.11 17.96 -2.94
N SER A 171 -4.87 18.43 -1.96
CA SER A 171 -4.53 19.58 -1.14
C SER A 171 -4.29 19.16 0.30
N PHE A 172 -3.20 19.65 0.88
CA PHE A 172 -2.82 19.44 2.27
C PHE A 172 -2.80 20.76 3.02
N GLU A 173 -3.03 20.66 4.31
CA GLU A 173 -2.79 21.74 5.29
C GLU A 173 -1.77 21.28 6.33
N ILE A 174 -0.90 22.21 6.72
CA ILE A 174 0.06 22.02 7.80
C ILE A 174 -0.26 23.07 8.85
N ALA A 175 -0.45 22.63 10.10
CA ALA A 175 -0.65 23.55 11.20
C ALA A 175 0.60 24.43 11.38
N ASN A 176 0.38 25.72 11.60
CA ASN A 176 1.40 26.71 11.84
C ASN A 176 1.13 27.38 13.18
N ASP A 177 2.12 27.35 14.08
CA ASP A 177 1.97 27.88 15.44
C ASP A 177 1.94 29.41 15.48
N ALA A 178 2.47 30.06 14.44
CA ALA A 178 2.63 31.52 14.39
C ALA A 178 1.59 32.24 13.49
N SER A 179 0.94 31.50 12.59
CA SER A 179 0.05 32.09 11.56
C SER A 179 -1.04 31.12 11.10
N ALA A 180 -1.78 31.48 10.03
CA ALA A 180 -2.73 30.58 9.41
C ALA A 180 -2.05 29.31 8.87
N PRO A 181 -2.77 28.17 8.79
CA PRO A 181 -2.22 26.92 8.25
C PRO A 181 -1.65 27.08 6.83
N THR A 182 -0.52 26.48 6.58
CA THR A 182 0.11 26.48 5.27
C THR A 182 -0.58 25.47 4.35
N LYS A 183 -1.03 25.92 3.17
CA LYS A 183 -1.68 25.07 2.17
C LYS A 183 -0.70 24.64 1.08
N LEU A 184 -0.66 23.34 0.82
CA LEU A 184 0.11 22.74 -0.26
C LEU A 184 -0.83 22.00 -1.19
N ARG A 185 -0.64 22.15 -2.50
CA ARG A 185 -1.45 21.48 -3.52
C ARG A 185 -0.55 20.74 -4.49
N PHE A 186 -0.85 19.47 -4.71
CA PHE A 186 -0.14 18.60 -5.63
C PHE A 186 -1.09 18.06 -6.68
N THR A 187 -0.69 18.17 -7.95
CA THR A 187 -1.45 17.67 -9.10
C THR A 187 -0.57 16.78 -9.95
N GLY A 188 -1.18 15.82 -10.62
CA GLY A 188 -0.46 14.88 -11.45
C GLY A 188 -1.34 13.74 -11.94
N SER A 189 -0.71 12.62 -12.27
CA SER A 189 -1.37 11.37 -12.61
C SER A 189 -0.96 10.25 -11.66
N ALA A 190 -1.91 9.38 -11.32
CA ALA A 190 -1.73 8.21 -10.50
C ALA A 190 -2.17 6.97 -11.27
N VAL A 191 -1.33 5.95 -11.25
CA VAL A 191 -1.61 4.67 -11.90
C VAL A 191 -1.40 3.56 -10.87
N GLU A 192 -2.38 2.66 -10.75
CA GLU A 192 -2.21 1.47 -9.95
C GLU A 192 -1.27 0.50 -10.66
N THR A 193 -0.23 0.07 -9.97
CA THR A 193 0.76 -0.88 -10.46
C THR A 193 0.66 -2.20 -9.71
N VAL A 194 1.01 -3.27 -10.39
CA VAL A 194 1.12 -4.62 -9.81
C VAL A 194 2.47 -5.20 -10.15
N GLU A 195 2.98 -6.05 -9.29
CA GLU A 195 4.13 -6.86 -9.60
C GLU A 195 3.72 -7.94 -10.59
N ALA A 196 4.32 -7.95 -11.76
CA ALA A 196 4.05 -8.89 -12.81
C ALA A 196 5.32 -9.65 -13.20
N ALA A 197 5.17 -10.92 -13.49
CA ALA A 197 6.21 -11.70 -14.13
C ALA A 197 6.29 -11.30 -15.58
N VAL A 198 7.45 -10.81 -15.99
CA VAL A 198 7.74 -10.32 -17.34
C VAL A 198 8.84 -11.16 -17.94
N LEU A 199 8.77 -11.45 -19.24
CA LEU A 199 9.79 -12.21 -19.93
C LEU A 199 11.04 -11.38 -20.18
N ALA A 200 12.20 -11.89 -19.75
CA ALA A 200 13.52 -11.30 -20.04
C ALA A 200 13.92 -11.48 -21.52
N ARG A 201 13.43 -12.54 -22.16
CA ARG A 201 13.67 -12.85 -23.57
C ARG A 201 12.40 -13.38 -24.26
N GLY A 202 12.43 -13.46 -25.57
CA GLY A 202 11.38 -14.14 -26.33
C GLY A 202 11.37 -15.65 -26.05
N VAL A 203 10.15 -16.22 -25.93
CA VAL A 203 9.91 -17.64 -25.71
C VAL A 203 9.05 -18.18 -26.85
N GLU A 204 9.49 -19.26 -27.46
CA GLU A 204 8.77 -19.89 -28.57
C GLU A 204 7.55 -20.70 -28.08
N ARG A 205 6.65 -21.00 -29.02
CA ARG A 205 5.51 -21.87 -28.72
C ARG A 205 6.00 -23.24 -28.28
N ASN A 206 5.36 -23.80 -27.25
CA ASN A 206 5.68 -25.08 -26.62
C ASN A 206 7.04 -25.11 -25.87
N GLU A 207 7.73 -23.99 -25.76
CA GLU A 207 8.95 -23.90 -24.95
C GLU A 207 8.59 -23.77 -23.46
N VAL A 208 9.32 -24.49 -22.62
CA VAL A 208 9.15 -24.43 -21.16
C VAL A 208 9.89 -23.21 -20.60
N ILE A 209 9.18 -22.41 -19.84
CA ILE A 209 9.69 -21.19 -19.20
C ILE A 209 10.61 -21.55 -18.05
N LYS A 210 11.84 -21.05 -18.10
CA LYS A 210 12.86 -21.23 -17.06
C LYS A 210 12.84 -20.05 -16.09
N SER A 211 13.40 -20.24 -14.91
CA SER A 211 13.50 -19.16 -13.93
C SER A 211 14.38 -17.98 -14.39
N SER A 212 15.33 -18.23 -15.30
CA SER A 212 16.16 -17.20 -15.95
C SER A 212 15.41 -16.34 -16.97
N ASP A 213 14.29 -16.84 -17.45
CA ASP A 213 13.51 -16.20 -18.50
C ASP A 213 12.47 -15.22 -17.93
N VAL A 214 12.30 -15.22 -16.60
CA VAL A 214 11.27 -14.42 -15.92
C VAL A 214 11.92 -13.46 -14.95
N MET A 215 11.60 -12.18 -15.09
CA MET A 215 11.90 -11.11 -14.14
C MET A 215 10.61 -10.55 -13.54
N ILE A 216 10.71 -9.98 -12.35
CA ILE A 216 9.58 -9.28 -11.73
C ILE A 216 9.73 -7.80 -12.00
N GLU A 217 8.72 -7.20 -12.61
CA GLU A 217 8.64 -5.77 -12.85
C GLU A 217 7.32 -5.21 -12.35
N ARG A 218 7.35 -3.96 -11.89
CA ARG A 218 6.12 -3.22 -11.63
C ARG A 218 5.55 -2.67 -12.93
N ARG A 219 4.33 -3.08 -13.25
CA ARG A 219 3.62 -2.66 -14.45
C ARG A 219 2.24 -2.09 -14.10
N PRO A 220 1.71 -1.17 -14.91
CA PRO A 220 0.35 -0.70 -14.77
C PRO A 220 -0.64 -1.88 -14.75
N LYS A 221 -1.50 -1.93 -13.77
CA LYS A 221 -2.52 -2.99 -13.62
C LYS A 221 -3.40 -3.11 -14.87
N ALA A 222 -3.67 -1.97 -15.52
CA ALA A 222 -4.45 -1.94 -16.76
C ALA A 222 -3.77 -2.68 -17.92
N GLU A 223 -2.43 -2.69 -17.98
CA GLU A 223 -1.68 -3.42 -19.01
C GLU A 223 -1.62 -4.93 -18.73
N VAL A 224 -1.48 -5.27 -17.45
CA VAL A 224 -1.29 -6.66 -17.04
C VAL A 224 -2.62 -7.40 -16.97
N GLY A 225 -3.69 -6.71 -16.58
CA GLY A 225 -5.01 -7.34 -16.38
C GLY A 225 -5.12 -8.08 -15.05
N ASN A 226 -6.29 -8.71 -14.84
CA ASN A 226 -6.55 -9.47 -13.61
C ASN A 226 -6.00 -10.90 -13.65
N ASP A 227 -5.51 -11.33 -14.81
CA ASP A 227 -5.00 -12.68 -15.12
C ASP A 227 -3.46 -12.74 -15.16
N ALA A 228 -2.81 -11.81 -14.47
CA ALA A 228 -1.37 -11.83 -14.27
C ALA A 228 -0.91 -13.08 -13.53
N VAL A 229 0.16 -13.67 -13.98
CA VAL A 229 0.79 -14.83 -13.33
C VAL A 229 2.01 -14.37 -12.56
N GLY A 230 2.12 -14.81 -11.31
CA GLY A 230 3.33 -14.64 -10.53
C GLY A 230 4.48 -15.53 -11.06
N ARG A 231 5.72 -15.15 -10.74
CA ARG A 231 6.92 -15.87 -11.18
C ARG A 231 6.88 -17.36 -10.85
N ASP A 232 6.50 -17.72 -9.64
CA ASP A 232 6.52 -19.09 -9.15
C ASP A 232 5.53 -19.99 -9.92
N ASN A 233 4.43 -19.41 -10.36
CA ASN A 233 3.42 -20.10 -11.16
C ASN A 233 3.75 -20.13 -12.65
N ALA A 234 4.66 -19.27 -13.12
CA ALA A 234 5.07 -19.20 -14.52
C ALA A 234 6.24 -20.13 -14.84
N VAL A 235 7.17 -20.30 -13.88
CA VAL A 235 8.34 -21.15 -14.04
C VAL A 235 7.93 -22.62 -14.12
N GLY A 236 8.43 -23.32 -15.14
CA GLY A 236 8.07 -24.73 -15.41
C GLY A 236 6.81 -24.89 -16.25
N MET A 237 6.05 -23.83 -16.50
CA MET A 237 4.94 -23.87 -17.45
C MET A 237 5.43 -23.77 -18.89
N GLN A 238 4.62 -24.19 -19.83
CA GLN A 238 4.89 -24.15 -21.28
C GLN A 238 4.13 -23.00 -21.93
N ALA A 239 4.79 -22.30 -22.87
CA ALA A 239 4.14 -21.23 -23.61
C ALA A 239 3.16 -21.80 -24.65
N ARG A 240 1.89 -21.39 -24.62
CA ARG A 240 0.86 -21.80 -25.62
C ARG A 240 1.07 -21.13 -26.96
N ARG A 241 1.72 -19.99 -27.00
CA ARG A 241 2.02 -19.20 -28.19
C ARG A 241 3.40 -18.58 -28.07
N GLN A 242 3.90 -18.04 -29.15
CA GLN A 242 5.12 -17.24 -29.10
C GLN A 242 4.90 -15.99 -28.24
N LEU A 243 5.81 -15.76 -27.29
CA LEU A 243 5.80 -14.64 -26.37
C LEU A 243 7.03 -13.78 -26.58
N ARG A 244 6.89 -12.46 -26.43
CA ARG A 244 7.96 -11.50 -26.67
C ARG A 244 8.67 -11.12 -25.37
N ALA A 245 9.94 -10.73 -25.48
CA ALA A 245 10.64 -10.09 -24.38
C ALA A 245 9.89 -8.82 -23.91
N GLY A 246 9.88 -8.57 -22.60
CA GLY A 246 9.15 -7.45 -21.99
C GLY A 246 7.64 -7.66 -21.85
N GLN A 247 7.09 -8.78 -22.30
CA GLN A 247 5.68 -9.08 -22.19
C GLN A 247 5.37 -9.64 -20.79
N ALA A 248 4.34 -9.09 -20.11
CA ALA A 248 3.81 -9.65 -18.89
C ALA A 248 3.09 -10.98 -19.16
N LEU A 249 3.36 -11.97 -18.34
CA LEU A 249 2.79 -13.31 -18.46
C LEU A 249 1.37 -13.35 -17.90
N ARG A 250 0.46 -13.97 -18.66
CA ARG A 250 -0.93 -14.19 -18.28
C ARG A 250 -1.24 -15.68 -18.19
N VAL A 251 -2.24 -16.04 -17.38
CA VAL A 251 -2.70 -17.44 -17.25
C VAL A 251 -3.00 -18.07 -18.61
N ASN A 252 -3.61 -17.32 -19.52
CA ASN A 252 -3.99 -17.81 -20.84
C ASN A 252 -2.80 -18.05 -21.77
N ASP A 253 -1.64 -17.48 -21.50
CA ASP A 253 -0.41 -17.67 -22.27
C ASP A 253 0.32 -18.96 -21.91
N LEU A 254 -0.06 -19.60 -20.81
CA LEU A 254 0.63 -20.73 -20.20
C LEU A 254 -0.20 -22.00 -20.23
N ALA A 255 0.48 -23.13 -20.28
CA ALA A 255 -0.08 -24.46 -20.15
C ALA A 255 0.85 -25.32 -19.30
N LYS A 256 0.34 -26.41 -18.75
CA LYS A 256 1.21 -27.44 -18.16
C LYS A 256 2.11 -28.00 -19.27
N PRO A 257 3.39 -28.27 -18.98
CA PRO A 257 4.31 -28.80 -19.98
C PRO A 257 3.91 -30.20 -20.40
N ASP A 258 4.03 -30.48 -21.71
CA ASP A 258 3.88 -31.83 -22.21
C ASP A 258 5.01 -32.69 -21.66
N LEU A 259 4.67 -33.72 -20.90
CA LEU A 259 5.61 -34.69 -20.38
C LEU A 259 5.88 -35.83 -21.37
N VAL A 260 4.96 -36.02 -22.29
CA VAL A 260 5.07 -36.95 -23.43
C VAL A 260 4.73 -36.17 -24.68
N THR A 261 5.59 -36.24 -25.70
CA THR A 261 5.32 -35.65 -27.02
C THR A 261 5.04 -36.75 -28.03
N ARG A 262 4.30 -36.39 -29.09
CA ARG A 262 4.03 -37.30 -30.21
C ARG A 262 5.34 -37.83 -30.81
N ASP A 263 5.36 -39.07 -31.18
CA ASP A 263 6.50 -39.79 -31.75
C ASP A 263 7.69 -40.04 -30.81
N GLN A 264 7.56 -39.64 -29.54
CA GLN A 264 8.57 -39.85 -28.50
C GLN A 264 8.59 -41.32 -28.05
N ASN A 265 9.81 -41.84 -27.81
CA ASN A 265 9.96 -43.11 -27.13
C ASN A 265 9.62 -42.93 -25.65
N VAL A 266 8.68 -43.71 -25.15
CA VAL A 266 8.18 -43.67 -23.80
C VAL A 266 8.29 -45.05 -23.13
N THR A 267 8.31 -45.04 -21.81
CA THR A 267 8.26 -46.25 -21.02
C THR A 267 6.84 -46.47 -20.53
N LEU A 268 6.22 -47.56 -20.97
CA LEU A 268 4.96 -48.05 -20.44
C LEU A 268 5.24 -48.74 -19.10
N ILE A 269 4.57 -48.32 -18.05
CA ILE A 269 4.68 -48.86 -16.71
C ILE A 269 3.37 -49.57 -16.40
N TYR A 270 3.47 -50.84 -16.07
CA TYR A 270 2.36 -51.64 -15.60
C TYR A 270 2.63 -52.08 -14.18
N GLU A 271 1.74 -51.72 -13.28
CA GLU A 271 1.81 -52.08 -11.86
C GLU A 271 0.52 -52.76 -11.44
N SER A 272 0.66 -54.04 -10.94
CA SER A 272 -0.48 -54.79 -10.42
C SER A 272 -0.01 -55.78 -9.39
N SER A 273 -0.63 -55.77 -8.20
CA SER A 273 -0.46 -56.75 -7.12
C SER A 273 0.98 -57.17 -6.83
N GLY A 274 1.94 -56.21 -6.80
CA GLY A 274 3.35 -56.46 -6.57
C GLY A 274 4.18 -56.81 -7.83
N LEU A 275 3.56 -56.84 -9.00
CA LEU A 275 4.23 -56.97 -10.27
C LEU A 275 4.47 -55.60 -10.92
N TYR A 276 5.74 -55.29 -11.17
CA TYR A 276 6.15 -54.05 -11.86
C TYR A 276 6.82 -54.44 -13.17
N LEU A 277 6.15 -54.08 -14.30
CA LEU A 277 6.63 -54.34 -15.65
C LEU A 277 6.86 -53.01 -16.38
N THR A 278 7.95 -52.95 -17.11
CA THR A 278 8.28 -51.83 -17.99
C THR A 278 8.48 -52.29 -19.42
N ILE A 279 7.86 -51.57 -20.38
CA ILE A 279 7.95 -51.89 -21.81
C ILE A 279 8.21 -50.60 -22.57
N ARG A 280 9.01 -50.66 -23.61
CA ARG A 280 9.24 -49.53 -24.47
C ARG A 280 8.10 -49.39 -25.50
N GLY A 281 7.60 -48.19 -25.61
CA GLY A 281 6.59 -47.80 -26.56
C GLY A 281 6.94 -46.51 -27.28
N LYS A 282 6.17 -46.21 -28.32
CA LYS A 282 6.23 -44.93 -29.05
C LYS A 282 4.89 -44.21 -28.87
N ALA A 283 4.92 -42.99 -28.32
CA ALA A 283 3.72 -42.21 -28.12
C ALA A 283 3.12 -41.79 -29.49
N LEU A 284 1.84 -41.98 -29.65
CA LEU A 284 1.09 -41.57 -30.85
C LEU A 284 0.50 -40.15 -30.65
N GLU A 285 0.37 -39.71 -29.41
CA GLU A 285 -0.18 -38.45 -28.99
C GLU A 285 0.69 -37.82 -27.92
N GLY A 286 0.67 -36.49 -27.80
CA GLY A 286 1.29 -35.78 -26.70
C GLY A 286 0.33 -35.65 -25.51
N GLY A 287 0.88 -35.47 -24.29
CA GLY A 287 0.07 -35.26 -23.12
C GLY A 287 0.85 -34.71 -21.95
N THR A 288 0.13 -34.01 -21.09
CA THR A 288 0.58 -33.49 -19.78
C THR A 288 0.39 -34.54 -18.69
N GLU A 289 0.87 -34.29 -17.50
CA GLU A 289 0.65 -35.18 -16.35
C GLU A 289 -0.84 -35.40 -16.08
N GLY A 290 -1.24 -36.67 -16.02
CA GLY A 290 -2.62 -37.08 -15.81
C GLY A 290 -3.44 -37.29 -17.10
N ASP A 291 -2.93 -36.90 -18.28
CA ASP A 291 -3.62 -37.13 -19.56
C ASP A 291 -3.53 -38.58 -19.99
N VAL A 292 -4.59 -39.05 -20.64
CA VAL A 292 -4.61 -40.36 -21.28
C VAL A 292 -4.03 -40.24 -22.67
N VAL A 293 -2.95 -40.97 -22.96
CA VAL A 293 -2.29 -40.98 -24.26
C VAL A 293 -2.25 -42.39 -24.88
N ASN A 294 -2.30 -42.46 -26.20
CA ASN A 294 -2.15 -43.68 -26.93
C ASN A 294 -0.67 -43.94 -27.25
N VAL A 295 -0.18 -45.12 -26.90
CA VAL A 295 1.21 -45.52 -27.09
C VAL A 295 1.27 -46.82 -27.86
N LEU A 296 2.07 -46.85 -28.93
CA LEU A 296 2.37 -48.06 -29.67
C LEU A 296 3.44 -48.89 -28.93
N ASN A 297 3.08 -50.04 -28.43
CA ASN A 297 4.05 -50.99 -27.88
C ASN A 297 4.96 -51.52 -29.00
N LEU A 298 6.27 -51.29 -28.89
CA LEU A 298 7.23 -51.65 -29.96
C LEU A 298 7.44 -53.16 -30.11
N GLN A 299 7.18 -53.92 -29.04
CA GLN A 299 7.29 -55.40 -29.07
C GLN A 299 6.09 -56.08 -29.68
N SER A 300 4.88 -55.71 -29.18
CA SER A 300 3.64 -56.37 -29.63
C SER A 300 2.99 -55.73 -30.86
N LYS A 301 3.46 -54.54 -31.27
CA LYS A 301 2.88 -53.73 -32.33
C LYS A 301 1.40 -53.34 -32.07
N ARG A 302 0.98 -53.38 -30.81
CA ARG A 302 -0.39 -52.99 -30.39
C ARG A 302 -0.40 -51.63 -29.75
N THR A 303 -1.46 -50.88 -29.97
CA THR A 303 -1.70 -49.63 -29.31
C THR A 303 -2.29 -49.87 -27.90
N VAL A 304 -1.74 -49.24 -26.92
CA VAL A 304 -2.16 -49.28 -25.51
C VAL A 304 -2.41 -47.86 -25.04
N SER A 305 -3.55 -47.64 -24.40
CA SER A 305 -3.87 -46.37 -23.76
C SER A 305 -3.36 -46.37 -22.31
N GLY A 306 -2.75 -45.28 -21.88
CA GLY A 306 -2.24 -45.13 -20.51
C GLY A 306 -2.22 -43.68 -20.06
N VAL A 307 -2.08 -43.48 -18.78
CA VAL A 307 -2.02 -42.17 -18.14
C VAL A 307 -0.58 -41.71 -18.04
N VAL A 308 -0.31 -40.48 -18.43
CA VAL A 308 1.03 -39.88 -18.29
C VAL A 308 1.30 -39.62 -16.82
N VAL A 309 2.35 -40.24 -16.26
CA VAL A 309 2.75 -40.12 -14.85
C VAL A 309 4.07 -39.37 -14.67
N GLY A 310 4.79 -39.14 -15.76
CA GLY A 310 6.07 -38.45 -15.72
C GLY A 310 6.66 -38.26 -17.11
N ARG A 311 7.82 -37.61 -17.17
CA ARG A 311 8.50 -37.34 -18.45
C ARG A 311 8.87 -38.64 -19.17
N GLY A 312 8.19 -38.90 -20.30
CA GLY A 312 8.38 -40.14 -21.08
C GLY A 312 7.89 -41.40 -20.36
N GLN A 313 7.03 -41.27 -19.37
CA GLN A 313 6.47 -42.39 -18.59
C GLN A 313 4.95 -42.38 -18.65
N VAL A 314 4.39 -43.52 -18.97
CA VAL A 314 2.97 -43.73 -19.15
C VAL A 314 2.55 -44.99 -18.36
N SER A 315 1.68 -44.79 -17.36
CA SER A 315 1.11 -45.89 -16.57
C SER A 315 -0.09 -46.51 -17.28
N VAL A 316 -0.08 -47.81 -17.42
CA VAL A 316 -1.17 -48.59 -18.03
C VAL A 316 -1.97 -49.26 -16.93
N ALA A 317 -3.22 -48.81 -16.73
CA ALA A 317 -4.16 -49.49 -15.87
C ALA A 317 -4.93 -50.54 -16.70
N ILE A 318 -4.96 -51.79 -16.27
CA ILE A 318 -5.92 -52.73 -16.84
C ILE A 318 -7.29 -52.37 -16.31
N SER A 319 -8.17 -51.99 -17.23
CA SER A 319 -9.60 -52.06 -16.95
C SER A 319 -9.95 -53.54 -16.74
N THR A 320 -10.01 -53.98 -15.48
CA THR A 320 -10.68 -55.27 -15.21
C THR A 320 -12.07 -55.16 -15.80
N PRO A 321 -12.46 -56.06 -16.72
CA PRO A 321 -13.83 -56.04 -17.22
C PRO A 321 -14.75 -56.17 -16.00
N ARG A 322 -15.59 -55.15 -15.78
CA ARG A 322 -16.66 -55.24 -14.78
C ARG A 322 -17.47 -56.47 -15.17
N PRO A 323 -17.59 -57.51 -14.30
CA PRO A 323 -18.45 -58.60 -14.63
C PRO A 323 -19.83 -58.04 -14.99
N ALA A 324 -20.33 -58.39 -16.14
CA ALA A 324 -21.72 -58.08 -16.51
C ALA A 324 -22.60 -58.55 -15.38
N PRO A 325 -23.57 -57.75 -14.91
CA PRO A 325 -24.56 -58.25 -13.96
C PRO A 325 -25.15 -59.51 -14.55
N ALA A 326 -25.08 -60.62 -13.81
CA ALA A 326 -25.67 -61.89 -14.21
C ALA A 326 -27.10 -61.64 -14.59
N ALA A 327 -27.42 -61.86 -15.86
CA ALA A 327 -28.81 -61.87 -16.32
C ALA A 327 -29.54 -62.91 -15.47
N ASP A 328 -30.51 -62.46 -14.70
CA ASP A 328 -31.43 -63.30 -13.96
C ASP A 328 -32.07 -64.31 -14.94
N ALA A 329 -31.79 -65.56 -14.70
CA ALA A 329 -32.43 -66.64 -15.42
C ALA A 329 -33.97 -66.57 -15.19
N PRO A 330 -34.79 -66.78 -16.20
CA PRO A 330 -36.24 -66.76 -15.99
C PRO A 330 -36.66 -68.01 -15.20
N THR A 331 -37.12 -67.78 -13.97
CA THR A 331 -37.84 -68.84 -13.23
C THR A 331 -39.18 -69.00 -13.85
N THR A 332 -39.35 -70.06 -14.60
CA THR A 332 -40.65 -70.56 -15.11
C THR A 332 -41.39 -71.14 -13.94
N THR A 333 -42.45 -70.49 -13.46
CA THR A 333 -43.49 -71.18 -12.72
C THR A 333 -44.85 -70.70 -13.24
N GLY A 334 -45.56 -71.65 -13.87
CA GLY A 334 -46.87 -71.45 -14.43
C GLY A 334 -47.91 -71.29 -13.37
N ALA A 335 -48.95 -70.74 -13.77
CA ALA A 335 -50.42 -71.08 -13.53
C ALA A 335 -51.32 -69.85 -13.29
N ILE A 336 -52.16 -69.67 -14.21
CA ILE A 336 -53.68 -69.58 -14.20
C ILE A 336 -54.28 -68.20 -13.89
N ASP A 337 -54.85 -67.71 -14.96
CA ASP A 337 -56.22 -67.17 -15.17
C ASP A 337 -56.83 -66.20 -14.10
N THR A 338 -57.23 -65.09 -14.57
CA THR A 338 -58.68 -64.67 -14.62
C THR A 338 -58.82 -63.14 -14.79
N ALA A 339 -59.53 -62.81 -15.87
CA ALA A 339 -60.40 -61.67 -16.05
C ALA A 339 -59.90 -60.23 -16.11
N ALA A 340 -60.03 -59.65 -17.26
CA ALA A 340 -60.28 -58.22 -17.51
C ALA A 340 -61.64 -57.80 -16.85
N PRO A 341 -61.89 -56.47 -16.65
CA PRO A 341 -62.26 -55.64 -17.78
C PRO A 341 -61.92 -54.13 -17.72
N VAL A 342 -61.78 -53.58 -18.92
CA VAL A 342 -62.46 -52.42 -19.55
C VAL A 342 -62.27 -51.02 -18.96
N SER A 343 -61.68 -50.19 -19.83
CA SER A 343 -62.05 -48.79 -20.21
C SER A 343 -62.11 -47.71 -19.11
N VAL A 344 -61.58 -46.53 -19.40
CA VAL A 344 -62.24 -45.45 -20.15
C VAL A 344 -61.22 -44.33 -20.38
N ALA A 345 -61.19 -43.81 -21.57
CA ALA A 345 -60.54 -42.60 -22.03
C ALA A 345 -61.16 -41.35 -21.36
N ALA A 346 -60.33 -40.35 -21.16
CA ALA A 346 -60.76 -38.97 -21.20
C ALA A 346 -59.60 -38.02 -21.60
N ASN A 347 -59.77 -37.53 -22.77
CA ASN A 347 -59.33 -36.32 -23.37
C ASN A 347 -59.37 -35.13 -22.39
N ASN A 348 -58.33 -34.22 -22.45
CA ASN A 348 -58.56 -32.79 -22.67
C ASN A 348 -57.24 -32.05 -22.80
N THR A 349 -56.91 -31.65 -24.00
CA THR A 349 -56.99 -30.30 -24.58
C THR A 349 -56.20 -29.19 -23.86
N ALA A 350 -55.19 -28.76 -24.57
CA ALA A 350 -54.51 -27.49 -24.38
C ALA A 350 -55.44 -26.28 -24.58
N PRO A 351 -55.13 -25.09 -24.13
CA PRO A 351 -54.75 -24.09 -25.11
C PRO A 351 -53.54 -23.22 -24.76
N GLY A 352 -52.94 -22.78 -25.81
CA GLY A 352 -51.80 -21.95 -25.94
C GLY A 352 -52.06 -20.43 -25.77
N PRO A 353 -51.21 -19.56 -26.33
CA PRO A 353 -50.65 -18.38 -25.63
C PRO A 353 -51.39 -17.08 -25.98
N ARG A 354 -51.17 -16.04 -25.15
CA ARG A 354 -51.47 -14.66 -25.54
C ARG A 354 -50.31 -13.73 -25.18
N LYS A 355 -49.87 -13.04 -26.23
CA LYS A 355 -49.10 -11.80 -26.30
C LYS A 355 -49.89 -10.62 -25.72
N ALA A 356 -49.08 -9.58 -25.53
CA ALA A 356 -49.36 -8.12 -25.44
C ALA A 356 -49.25 -7.60 -23.99
N GLU A 357 -48.54 -6.57 -23.67
CA GLU A 357 -48.04 -5.35 -24.37
C GLU A 357 -46.74 -4.93 -23.74
#